data_e210a4d7e064d39ab8d86d320d165394
#
_entry.id   e210a4d7e064d39ab8d86d320d165394
#
_cell.length_a   1.000
_cell.length_b   1.000
_cell.length_c   1.000
_cell.angle_alpha   90.00
_cell.angle_beta   90.00
_cell.angle_gamma   90.00
#
_symmetry.space_group_name_H-M   'P 1'
#
loop_
_entity.id
_entity.type
_entity.pdbx_description
1 polymer ?
#
loop_
_entity_poly.entity_id
_entity_poly.type
_entity_poly.pdbx_seq_one_letter_code
_entity_poly.pdbx_strand_id
1 'polypeptide(L)'
;MTQPIDDGQVLLVEEEKTKLFKAITLRQAWYDTPCTPESFVHVIGEFSQTGQCVIDDHHNMLILHPDHLISATVVADSFGCLRRAVLQDRVKATSRANAPMLYGTLLHELFQEALKANTWDTEFLLDTIDRLLPGKFETILEINSTCEEVKEHMKSKLPELQSWAKIFVTAKPRADGLVRERNGQQSLMSINKLLDVEEHVWSPMYGLKGNIDATVQVTMQDDQGERTLTVPFEVKTGKNSSNAAHVAQTALYNLLLSNRYGKVTLLAFLERY
;
A
#
# COMPACT_ATOMS: atom_id res chain seq x y z
N MET A 1 -14.86 8.40 45.17
CA MET A 1 -13.98 8.54 43.99
C MET A 1 -14.88 8.85 42.81
N THR A 2 -15.01 10.12 42.47
CA THR A 2 -15.76 10.59 41.31
C THR A 2 -14.91 10.25 40.08
N GLN A 3 -15.42 9.36 39.20
CA GLN A 3 -14.84 9.18 37.88
C GLN A 3 -14.85 10.54 37.15
N PRO A 4 -13.77 10.93 36.47
CA PRO A 4 -13.81 12.12 35.65
C PRO A 4 -14.90 11.94 34.59
N ILE A 5 -15.78 12.91 34.46
CA ILE A 5 -16.74 12.99 33.34
C ILE A 5 -15.88 13.14 32.11
N ASP A 6 -15.98 12.17 31.23
CA ASP A 6 -15.25 12.13 29.97
C ASP A 6 -15.88 13.19 29.05
N ASP A 7 -15.40 14.43 29.15
CA ASP A 7 -15.86 15.57 28.36
C ASP A 7 -15.40 15.38 26.90
N GLY A 8 -16.20 14.63 26.13
CA GLY A 8 -15.99 14.48 24.70
C GLY A 8 -16.24 15.79 23.95
N GLN A 9 -15.49 16.05 22.88
CA GLN A 9 -15.83 17.10 21.93
C GLN A 9 -17.10 16.69 21.17
N VAL A 10 -18.13 17.54 21.17
CA VAL A 10 -19.38 17.26 20.44
C VAL A 10 -19.43 18.07 19.14
N LEU A 11 -19.59 17.37 18.03
CA LEU A 11 -19.80 17.94 16.71
C LEU A 11 -21.27 17.79 16.33
N LEU A 12 -21.90 18.89 15.90
CA LEU A 12 -23.21 18.88 15.27
C LEU A 12 -23.02 18.90 13.77
N VAL A 13 -23.46 17.84 13.09
CA VAL A 13 -23.28 17.67 11.63
C VAL A 13 -24.62 17.57 10.93
N GLU A 14 -24.71 18.12 9.71
CA GLU A 14 -25.85 17.95 8.82
C GLU A 14 -25.58 16.79 7.87
N GLU A 15 -26.46 15.81 7.83
CA GLU A 15 -26.35 14.71 6.88
C GLU A 15 -26.68 15.20 5.46
N GLU A 16 -25.77 14.97 4.53
CA GLU A 16 -25.88 15.49 3.15
C GLU A 16 -27.17 15.10 2.44
N LYS A 17 -27.60 13.84 2.59
CA LYS A 17 -28.78 13.29 1.88
C LYS A 17 -30.12 13.71 2.51
N THR A 18 -30.23 13.58 3.82
CA THR A 18 -31.51 13.78 4.54
C THR A 18 -31.68 15.17 5.09
N LYS A 19 -30.61 15.96 5.14
CA LYS A 19 -30.56 17.29 5.77
C LYS A 19 -30.92 17.29 7.26
N LEU A 20 -30.87 16.12 7.89
CA LEU A 20 -31.09 15.99 9.33
C LEU A 20 -29.78 16.24 10.10
N PHE A 21 -29.93 16.87 11.26
CA PHE A 21 -28.80 17.09 12.16
C PHE A 21 -28.54 15.82 13.00
N LYS A 22 -27.26 15.48 13.12
CA LYS A 22 -26.76 14.37 13.94
C LYS A 22 -25.66 14.87 14.86
N ALA A 23 -25.50 14.23 16.00
CA ALA A 23 -24.47 14.56 16.99
C ALA A 23 -23.37 13.46 16.99
N ILE A 24 -22.11 13.90 16.88
CA ILE A 24 -20.94 13.03 16.98
C ILE A 24 -20.17 13.44 18.24
N THR A 25 -19.91 12.50 19.14
CA THR A 25 -19.07 12.71 20.32
C THR A 25 -17.71 12.10 20.10
N LEU A 26 -16.67 12.92 20.07
CA LEU A 26 -15.26 12.50 19.92
C LEU A 26 -14.62 12.34 21.31
N ARG A 27 -13.99 11.21 21.58
CA ARG A 27 -13.36 10.87 22.86
C ARG A 27 -11.94 10.36 22.66
N GLN A 28 -11.17 10.33 23.73
CA GLN A 28 -9.82 9.77 23.78
C GLN A 28 -8.91 10.42 22.71
N ALA A 29 -8.22 9.63 21.87
CA ALA A 29 -7.33 10.16 20.84
C ALA A 29 -8.04 11.06 19.80
N TRP A 30 -9.35 10.98 19.68
CA TRP A 30 -10.16 11.78 18.75
C TRP A 30 -10.57 13.15 19.30
N TYR A 31 -10.41 13.37 20.63
CA TYR A 31 -10.88 14.60 21.28
C TYR A 31 -10.35 15.88 20.63
N ASP A 32 -9.06 15.90 20.29
CA ASP A 32 -8.40 17.07 19.69
C ASP A 32 -8.50 17.14 18.16
N THR A 33 -9.44 16.42 17.53
CA THR A 33 -9.61 16.46 16.07
C THR A 33 -9.98 17.87 15.64
N PRO A 34 -9.20 18.52 14.74
CA PRO A 34 -9.34 19.94 14.41
C PRO A 34 -10.49 20.19 13.42
N CYS A 35 -11.71 19.90 13.83
CA CYS A 35 -12.90 20.18 13.04
C CYS A 35 -13.24 21.69 13.10
N THR A 36 -13.46 22.29 11.94
CA THR A 36 -13.94 23.68 11.81
C THR A 36 -15.36 23.71 11.27
N PRO A 37 -16.13 24.78 11.52
CA PRO A 37 -17.43 24.96 10.87
C PRO A 37 -17.32 24.77 9.35
N GLU A 38 -18.32 24.14 8.74
CA GLU A 38 -18.39 23.85 7.30
C GLU A 38 -17.38 22.80 6.80
N SER A 39 -16.63 22.13 7.69
CA SER A 39 -15.80 20.98 7.32
C SER A 39 -16.67 19.80 6.90
N PHE A 40 -16.33 19.17 5.79
CA PHE A 40 -16.91 17.88 5.42
C PHE A 40 -16.29 16.78 6.26
N VAL A 41 -17.14 15.89 6.77
CA VAL A 41 -16.71 14.70 7.53
C VAL A 41 -17.41 13.47 7.00
N HIS A 42 -16.71 12.35 7.01
CA HIS A 42 -17.28 11.04 6.75
C HIS A 42 -17.17 10.20 8.01
N VAL A 43 -18.29 9.64 8.47
CA VAL A 43 -18.34 8.77 9.64
C VAL A 43 -18.49 7.33 9.21
N ILE A 44 -17.54 6.50 9.61
CA ILE A 44 -17.62 5.05 9.47
C ILE A 44 -18.08 4.50 10.82
N GLY A 45 -19.38 4.13 10.89
CA GLY A 45 -19.97 3.65 12.11
C GLY A 45 -21.49 3.72 12.12
N GLU A 46 -22.07 3.37 13.25
CA GLU A 46 -23.52 3.33 13.43
C GLU A 46 -24.00 4.51 14.28
N PHE A 47 -25.07 5.14 13.82
CA PHE A 47 -25.80 6.13 14.58
C PHE A 47 -26.95 5.50 15.35
N SER A 48 -27.17 5.93 16.58
CA SER A 48 -28.33 5.55 17.35
C SER A 48 -29.63 6.01 16.69
N GLN A 49 -30.76 5.50 17.12
CA GLN A 49 -32.08 5.96 16.68
C GLN A 49 -32.32 7.46 16.92
N THR A 50 -31.61 8.04 17.89
CA THR A 50 -31.65 9.49 18.23
C THR A 50 -30.64 10.32 17.42
N GLY A 51 -29.94 9.72 16.45
CA GLY A 51 -28.96 10.42 15.61
C GLY A 51 -27.64 10.74 16.29
N GLN A 52 -27.25 9.95 17.31
CA GLN A 52 -25.99 10.13 18.05
C GLN A 52 -24.99 9.03 17.68
N CYS A 53 -23.71 9.39 17.55
CA CYS A 53 -22.59 8.50 17.32
C CYS A 53 -21.43 8.86 18.26
N VAL A 54 -20.80 7.87 18.88
CA VAL A 54 -19.59 8.07 19.69
C VAL A 54 -18.42 7.49 18.93
N ILE A 55 -17.35 8.27 18.81
CA ILE A 55 -16.09 7.86 18.18
C ILE A 55 -15.01 7.89 19.26
N ASP A 56 -14.39 6.74 19.49
CA ASP A 56 -13.30 6.54 20.45
C ASP A 56 -12.23 5.60 19.86
N ASP A 57 -11.23 5.23 20.65
CA ASP A 57 -10.12 4.38 20.18
C ASP A 57 -10.55 2.95 19.80
N HIS A 58 -11.76 2.55 20.12
CA HIS A 58 -12.28 1.20 19.92
C HIS A 58 -13.52 1.13 19.02
N HIS A 59 -14.24 2.25 18.87
CA HIS A 59 -15.52 2.27 18.20
C HIS A 59 -15.60 3.44 17.21
N ASN A 60 -16.07 3.12 16.00
CA ASN A 60 -16.32 4.06 14.91
C ASN A 60 -15.09 4.84 14.48
N MET A 61 -15.18 5.60 13.41
CA MET A 61 -14.09 6.40 12.86
C MET A 61 -14.64 7.65 12.18
N LEU A 62 -13.90 8.74 12.26
CA LEU A 62 -14.17 9.98 11.55
C LEU A 62 -13.07 10.25 10.54
N ILE A 63 -13.46 10.49 9.29
CA ILE A 63 -12.56 10.99 8.24
C ILE A 63 -12.87 12.46 8.05
N LEU A 64 -11.91 13.30 8.37
CA LEU A 64 -12.00 14.73 8.17
C LEU A 64 -11.54 15.09 6.75
N HIS A 65 -12.28 15.93 6.04
CA HIS A 65 -12.02 16.33 4.65
C HIS A 65 -11.85 15.12 3.70
N PRO A 66 -12.88 14.27 3.55
CA PRO A 66 -12.80 13.06 2.71
C PRO A 66 -12.61 13.35 1.21
N ASP A 67 -12.79 14.58 0.79
CA ASP A 67 -12.47 15.14 -0.52
C ASP A 67 -10.96 15.38 -0.73
N HIS A 68 -10.18 15.46 0.35
CA HIS A 68 -8.72 15.59 0.31
C HIS A 68 -8.05 14.24 0.57
N LEU A 69 -7.78 13.49 -0.51
CA LEU A 69 -7.18 12.16 -0.38
C LEU A 69 -5.69 12.24 -0.06
N ILE A 70 -5.29 11.59 1.04
CA ILE A 70 -3.89 11.45 1.46
C ILE A 70 -3.30 10.17 0.86
N SER A 71 -2.04 10.22 0.41
CA SER A 71 -1.35 9.02 -0.06
C SER A 71 -1.14 8.01 1.07
N ALA A 72 -1.46 6.74 0.82
CA ALA A 72 -1.20 5.64 1.74
C ALA A 72 0.29 5.55 2.13
N THR A 73 1.20 5.89 1.23
CA THR A 73 2.64 5.96 1.50
C THR A 73 2.97 7.04 2.55
N VAL A 74 2.37 8.24 2.42
CA VAL A 74 2.57 9.33 3.39
C VAL A 74 2.04 8.95 4.77
N VAL A 75 0.86 8.32 4.82
CA VAL A 75 0.31 7.80 6.09
C VAL A 75 1.23 6.74 6.69
N ALA A 76 1.74 5.82 5.89
CA ALA A 76 2.68 4.80 6.35
C ALA A 76 4.00 5.41 6.87
N ASP A 77 4.54 6.42 6.21
CA ASP A 77 5.76 7.12 6.63
C ASP A 77 5.59 7.87 7.97
N SER A 78 4.35 8.24 8.32
CA SER A 78 4.04 8.89 9.59
C SER A 78 4.36 8.02 10.82
N PHE A 79 4.33 6.70 10.68
CA PHE A 79 4.77 5.76 11.72
C PHE A 79 6.25 5.92 12.10
N GLY A 80 7.08 6.37 11.15
CA GLY A 80 8.47 6.71 11.43
C GLY A 80 8.63 8.13 12.01
N CYS A 81 7.98 9.11 11.40
CA CYS A 81 7.99 10.49 11.84
C CYS A 81 6.86 11.30 11.20
N LEU A 82 5.83 11.62 11.98
CA LEU A 82 4.66 12.39 11.52
C LEU A 82 5.05 13.74 10.89
N ARG A 83 5.98 14.49 11.53
CA ARG A 83 6.42 15.80 11.01
C ARG A 83 7.07 15.66 9.63
N ARG A 84 7.91 14.66 9.44
CA ARG A 84 8.56 14.38 8.15
C ARG A 84 7.52 14.03 7.09
N ALA A 85 6.57 13.15 7.39
CA ALA A 85 5.52 12.75 6.48
C ALA A 85 4.68 13.96 6.01
N VAL A 86 4.24 14.81 6.94
CA VAL A 86 3.48 16.02 6.63
C VAL A 86 4.30 16.99 5.75
N LEU A 87 5.59 17.19 6.07
CA LEU A 87 6.44 18.07 5.27
C LEU A 87 6.68 17.53 3.86
N GLN A 88 6.88 16.23 3.72
CA GLN A 88 7.04 15.58 2.41
C GLN A 88 5.77 15.70 1.56
N ASP A 89 4.60 15.53 2.16
CA ASP A 89 3.31 15.68 1.46
C ASP A 89 3.09 17.12 0.97
N ARG A 90 3.34 18.10 1.83
CA ARG A 90 3.08 19.52 1.53
C ARG A 90 4.12 20.16 0.62
N VAL A 91 5.40 19.86 0.84
CA VAL A 91 6.51 20.54 0.14
C VAL A 91 6.94 19.78 -1.09
N LYS A 92 6.72 18.45 -1.15
CA LYS A 92 7.14 17.57 -2.25
C LYS A 92 8.57 17.85 -2.68
N ALA A 93 9.48 17.93 -1.70
CA ALA A 93 10.87 18.21 -1.96
C ALA A 93 11.45 17.18 -2.94
N THR A 94 11.93 17.64 -4.06
CA THR A 94 12.66 16.80 -5.03
C THR A 94 14.00 16.41 -4.42
N SER A 95 14.20 15.10 -4.25
CA SER A 95 15.54 14.58 -3.94
C SER A 95 16.36 14.51 -5.22
N ARG A 96 17.68 14.79 -5.11
CA ARG A 96 18.58 14.52 -6.22
C ARG A 96 18.57 13.03 -6.55
N ALA A 97 18.67 12.71 -7.84
CA ALA A 97 18.81 11.33 -8.28
C ALA A 97 20.02 10.65 -7.61
N ASN A 98 19.87 9.39 -7.30
CA ASN A 98 20.95 8.55 -6.78
C ASN A 98 20.82 7.12 -7.35
N ALA A 99 21.92 6.39 -7.34
CA ALA A 99 22.00 5.06 -7.92
C ALA A 99 20.98 4.07 -7.31
N PRO A 100 20.77 3.98 -5.99
CA PRO A 100 19.74 3.09 -5.43
C PRO A 100 18.32 3.40 -5.92
N MET A 101 17.98 4.68 -6.10
CA MET A 101 16.67 5.10 -6.61
C MET A 101 16.50 4.69 -8.08
N LEU A 102 17.50 4.91 -8.92
CA LEU A 102 17.49 4.48 -10.32
C LEU A 102 17.34 2.97 -10.46
N TYR A 103 18.17 2.20 -9.73
CA TYR A 103 18.11 0.73 -9.76
C TYR A 103 16.78 0.21 -9.23
N GLY A 104 16.24 0.82 -8.18
CA GLY A 104 14.91 0.50 -7.66
C GLY A 104 13.84 0.68 -8.72
N THR A 105 13.79 1.86 -9.36
CA THR A 105 12.81 2.16 -10.42
C THR A 105 12.92 1.18 -11.59
N LEU A 106 14.14 0.93 -12.09
CA LEU A 106 14.34 -0.03 -13.17
C LEU A 106 13.93 -1.45 -12.81
N LEU A 107 14.18 -1.88 -11.57
CA LEU A 107 13.79 -3.21 -11.13
C LEU A 107 12.26 -3.34 -11.01
N HIS A 108 11.56 -2.30 -10.53
CA HIS A 108 10.10 -2.25 -10.51
C HIS A 108 9.53 -2.36 -11.93
N GLU A 109 10.00 -1.53 -12.86
CA GLU A 109 9.54 -1.54 -14.25
C GLU A 109 9.82 -2.88 -14.93
N LEU A 110 11.01 -3.46 -14.74
CA LEU A 110 11.37 -4.78 -15.25
C LEU A 110 10.45 -5.89 -14.71
N PHE A 111 10.20 -5.87 -13.40
CA PHE A 111 9.33 -6.82 -12.74
C PHE A 111 7.89 -6.74 -13.27
N GLN A 112 7.37 -5.52 -13.43
CA GLN A 112 6.03 -5.28 -13.96
C GLN A 112 5.89 -5.79 -15.40
N GLU A 113 6.87 -5.51 -16.26
CA GLU A 113 6.87 -6.00 -17.65
C GLU A 113 6.96 -7.54 -17.72
N ALA A 114 7.76 -8.15 -16.85
CA ALA A 114 7.85 -9.60 -16.76
C ALA A 114 6.52 -10.23 -16.27
N LEU A 115 5.86 -9.62 -15.29
CA LEU A 115 4.54 -10.04 -14.83
C LEU A 115 3.47 -9.92 -15.92
N LYS A 116 3.46 -8.80 -16.67
CA LYS A 116 2.52 -8.57 -17.79
C LYS A 116 2.68 -9.61 -18.87
N ALA A 117 3.93 -9.88 -19.27
CA ALA A 117 4.25 -10.86 -20.30
C ALA A 117 4.16 -12.30 -19.79
N ASN A 118 4.15 -12.50 -18.48
CA ASN A 118 4.32 -13.79 -17.81
C ASN A 118 5.55 -14.55 -18.34
N THR A 119 6.66 -13.82 -18.53
CA THR A 119 7.90 -14.30 -19.17
C THR A 119 9.10 -13.86 -18.33
N TRP A 120 9.91 -14.82 -17.91
CA TRP A 120 11.00 -14.61 -16.95
C TRP A 120 12.35 -15.14 -17.48
N ASP A 121 12.44 -15.51 -18.75
CA ASP A 121 13.70 -15.95 -19.33
C ASP A 121 14.70 -14.79 -19.50
N THR A 122 15.97 -15.15 -19.57
CA THR A 122 17.07 -14.19 -19.62
C THR A 122 17.01 -13.29 -20.85
N GLU A 123 16.59 -13.82 -22.00
CA GLU A 123 16.54 -13.09 -23.27
C GLU A 123 15.49 -11.97 -23.18
N PHE A 124 14.27 -12.32 -22.73
CA PHE A 124 13.20 -11.34 -22.55
C PHE A 124 13.57 -10.25 -21.53
N LEU A 125 14.16 -10.64 -20.40
CA LEU A 125 14.54 -9.69 -19.35
C LEU A 125 15.64 -8.73 -19.82
N LEU A 126 16.64 -9.22 -20.58
CA LEU A 126 17.70 -8.39 -21.15
C LEU A 126 17.15 -7.43 -22.22
N ASP A 127 16.28 -7.89 -23.10
CA ASP A 127 15.62 -7.05 -24.09
C ASP A 127 14.77 -5.95 -23.40
N THR A 128 14.08 -6.31 -22.34
CA THR A 128 13.30 -5.34 -21.53
C THR A 128 14.20 -4.29 -20.89
N ILE A 129 15.35 -4.67 -20.32
CA ILE A 129 16.32 -3.71 -19.79
C ILE A 129 16.78 -2.75 -20.87
N ASP A 130 17.12 -3.27 -22.06
CA ASP A 130 17.57 -2.45 -23.19
C ASP A 130 16.49 -1.46 -23.66
N ARG A 131 15.22 -1.82 -23.56
CA ARG A 131 14.09 -0.92 -23.85
C ARG A 131 13.85 0.14 -22.79
N LEU A 132 14.14 -0.15 -21.53
CA LEU A 132 13.92 0.78 -20.42
C LEU A 132 15.02 1.82 -20.26
N LEU A 133 16.28 1.47 -20.54
CA LEU A 133 17.45 2.31 -20.34
C LEU A 133 17.37 3.70 -21.03
N PRO A 134 16.94 3.82 -22.31
CA PRO A 134 16.84 5.11 -22.96
C PRO A 134 15.96 6.12 -22.22
N GLY A 135 14.88 5.66 -21.59
CA GLY A 135 13.98 6.50 -20.78
C GLY A 135 14.60 7.00 -19.47
N LYS A 136 15.75 6.49 -19.07
CA LYS A 136 16.46 6.86 -17.83
C LYS A 136 17.78 7.59 -18.08
N PHE A 137 18.08 7.95 -19.31
CA PHE A 137 19.38 8.50 -19.70
C PHE A 137 19.79 9.75 -18.90
N GLU A 138 18.85 10.68 -18.69
CA GLU A 138 19.13 11.88 -17.89
C GLU A 138 19.52 11.53 -16.44
N THR A 139 18.79 10.61 -15.82
CA THR A 139 19.06 10.15 -14.45
C THR A 139 20.41 9.42 -14.37
N ILE A 140 20.76 8.62 -15.40
CA ILE A 140 22.03 7.91 -15.49
C ILE A 140 23.19 8.92 -15.53
N LEU A 141 23.08 9.99 -16.34
CA LEU A 141 24.06 11.05 -16.39
C LEU A 141 24.17 11.84 -15.06
N GLU A 142 23.03 12.14 -14.43
CA GLU A 142 22.99 12.88 -13.15
C GLU A 142 23.74 12.13 -12.03
N ILE A 143 23.69 10.81 -12.03
CA ILE A 143 24.43 9.98 -11.05
C ILE A 143 25.88 9.68 -11.47
N ASN A 144 26.37 10.27 -12.57
CA ASN A 144 27.68 10.03 -13.15
C ASN A 144 27.96 8.55 -13.46
N SER A 145 26.99 7.84 -14.02
CA SER A 145 27.11 6.44 -14.45
C SER A 145 26.93 6.32 -15.97
N THR A 146 27.14 5.11 -16.48
CA THR A 146 26.95 4.78 -17.90
C THR A 146 25.82 3.76 -18.06
N CYS A 147 25.19 3.73 -19.24
CA CYS A 147 24.16 2.73 -19.54
C CYS A 147 24.70 1.29 -19.37
N GLU A 148 25.97 1.06 -19.69
CA GLU A 148 26.59 -0.26 -19.57
C GLU A 148 26.75 -0.68 -18.11
N GLU A 149 27.19 0.21 -17.23
CA GLU A 149 27.30 -0.04 -15.78
C GLU A 149 25.93 -0.35 -15.18
N VAL A 150 24.90 0.42 -15.55
CA VAL A 150 23.52 0.20 -15.11
C VAL A 150 23.00 -1.15 -15.61
N LYS A 151 23.25 -1.47 -16.88
CA LYS A 151 22.86 -2.76 -17.48
C LYS A 151 23.52 -3.94 -16.78
N GLU A 152 24.82 -3.87 -16.50
CA GLU A 152 25.55 -4.93 -15.76
C GLU A 152 25.01 -5.07 -14.32
N HIS A 153 24.70 -3.97 -13.66
CA HIS A 153 24.04 -4.04 -12.35
C HIS A 153 22.69 -4.75 -12.42
N MET A 154 21.85 -4.40 -13.40
CA MET A 154 20.55 -5.05 -13.58
C MET A 154 20.69 -6.53 -13.92
N LYS A 155 21.64 -6.91 -14.79
CA LYS A 155 21.94 -8.31 -15.08
C LYS A 155 22.28 -9.12 -13.84
N SER A 156 23.01 -8.54 -12.89
CA SER A 156 23.36 -9.20 -11.64
C SER A 156 22.15 -9.61 -10.80
N LYS A 157 21.00 -8.96 -11.01
CA LYS A 157 19.73 -9.21 -10.29
C LYS A 157 18.84 -10.26 -10.95
N LEU A 158 19.06 -10.56 -12.23
CA LEU A 158 18.20 -11.49 -12.97
C LEU A 158 18.10 -12.90 -12.36
N PRO A 159 19.20 -13.54 -11.88
CA PRO A 159 19.09 -14.87 -11.30
C PRO A 159 18.17 -14.94 -10.07
N GLU A 160 18.21 -13.90 -9.24
CA GLU A 160 17.37 -13.79 -8.04
C GLU A 160 15.90 -13.63 -8.44
N LEU A 161 15.61 -12.73 -9.37
CA LEU A 161 14.27 -12.48 -9.92
C LEU A 161 13.68 -13.74 -10.57
N GLN A 162 14.46 -14.44 -11.39
CA GLN A 162 14.06 -15.69 -12.06
C GLN A 162 13.79 -16.82 -11.06
N SER A 163 14.63 -16.96 -10.04
CA SER A 163 14.46 -17.96 -9.00
C SER A 163 13.18 -17.73 -8.22
N TRP A 164 12.90 -16.49 -7.87
CA TRP A 164 11.66 -16.08 -7.23
C TRP A 164 10.44 -16.40 -8.11
N ALA A 165 10.46 -15.95 -9.35
CA ALA A 165 9.35 -16.18 -10.28
C ALA A 165 9.06 -17.68 -10.49
N LYS A 166 10.10 -18.50 -10.58
CA LYS A 166 9.97 -19.95 -10.72
C LYS A 166 9.24 -20.60 -9.54
N ILE A 167 9.36 -20.01 -8.35
CA ILE A 167 8.71 -20.50 -7.12
C ILE A 167 7.28 -20.00 -7.05
N PHE A 168 7.09 -18.69 -7.22
CA PHE A 168 5.84 -18.02 -6.89
C PHE A 168 4.92 -17.73 -8.09
N VAL A 169 5.44 -17.53 -9.30
CA VAL A 169 4.60 -17.26 -10.49
C VAL A 169 4.24 -18.56 -11.17
N THR A 170 3.27 -19.24 -10.61
CA THR A 170 2.86 -20.60 -11.03
C THR A 170 1.35 -20.76 -10.94
N ALA A 171 0.78 -21.67 -11.73
CA ALA A 171 -0.65 -21.95 -11.73
C ALA A 171 -1.16 -22.55 -10.39
N LYS A 172 -0.29 -23.24 -9.66
CA LYS A 172 -0.61 -23.84 -8.35
C LYS A 172 0.56 -23.65 -7.39
N PRO A 173 0.30 -23.56 -6.07
CA PRO A 173 1.34 -23.48 -5.07
C PRO A 173 2.32 -24.65 -5.16
N ARG A 174 3.61 -24.35 -5.03
CA ARG A 174 4.71 -25.33 -5.02
C ARG A 174 5.17 -25.59 -3.59
N ALA A 175 5.79 -26.74 -3.36
CA ALA A 175 6.30 -27.11 -2.03
C ALA A 175 7.41 -26.16 -1.52
N ASP A 176 8.14 -25.50 -2.43
CA ASP A 176 9.16 -24.49 -2.14
C ASP A 176 8.58 -23.06 -1.99
N GLY A 177 7.30 -22.85 -2.33
CA GLY A 177 6.58 -21.58 -2.20
C GLY A 177 5.98 -21.33 -0.82
N LEU A 178 6.74 -21.62 0.24
CA LEU A 178 6.29 -21.47 1.63
C LEU A 178 6.36 -20.00 2.07
N VAL A 179 5.24 -19.48 2.55
CA VAL A 179 5.14 -18.15 3.12
C VAL A 179 4.61 -18.22 4.55
N ARG A 180 4.99 -17.23 5.37
CA ARG A 180 4.51 -17.11 6.74
C ARG A 180 3.46 -15.99 6.82
N GLU A 181 2.26 -16.35 7.22
CA GLU A 181 1.18 -15.41 7.45
C GLU A 181 1.35 -14.62 8.75
N ARG A 182 0.61 -13.51 8.91
CA ARG A 182 0.68 -12.67 10.11
C ARG A 182 0.30 -13.40 11.40
N ASN A 183 -0.62 -14.35 11.33
CA ASN A 183 -1.01 -15.21 12.45
C ASN A 183 0.06 -16.23 12.83
N GLY A 184 1.19 -16.27 12.11
CA GLY A 184 2.28 -17.22 12.31
C GLY A 184 2.10 -18.56 11.56
N GLN A 185 0.95 -18.77 10.92
CA GLN A 185 0.66 -19.95 10.11
C GLN A 185 1.56 -19.97 8.86
N GLN A 186 1.94 -21.16 8.43
CA GLN A 186 2.65 -21.38 7.18
C GLN A 186 1.68 -21.85 6.11
N SER A 187 1.79 -21.25 4.92
CA SER A 187 0.97 -21.60 3.77
C SER A 187 1.84 -21.67 2.53
N LEU A 188 1.48 -22.51 1.59
CA LEU A 188 2.07 -22.47 0.25
C LEU A 188 1.34 -21.45 -0.60
N MET A 189 2.09 -20.68 -1.37
CA MET A 189 1.52 -19.58 -2.18
C MET A 189 1.96 -19.70 -3.64
N SER A 190 1.04 -19.32 -4.54
CA SER A 190 1.36 -19.01 -5.94
C SER A 190 0.62 -17.76 -6.40
N ILE A 191 1.28 -16.99 -7.25
CA ILE A 191 0.67 -15.88 -8.02
C ILE A 191 0.20 -16.50 -9.34
N ASN A 192 -1.10 -16.62 -9.51
CA ASN A 192 -1.67 -17.30 -10.67
C ASN A 192 -2.25 -16.33 -11.71
N LYS A 193 -2.46 -15.06 -11.33
CA LYS A 193 -2.98 -14.06 -12.26
C LYS A 193 -2.54 -12.65 -11.86
N LEU A 194 -2.08 -11.89 -12.83
CA LEU A 194 -1.95 -10.44 -12.72
C LEU A 194 -3.30 -9.80 -13.00
N LEU A 195 -3.74 -8.89 -12.14
CA LEU A 195 -4.97 -8.13 -12.33
C LEU A 195 -4.68 -6.72 -12.87
N ASP A 196 -3.72 -6.02 -12.27
CA ASP A 196 -3.30 -4.69 -12.70
C ASP A 196 -1.86 -4.39 -12.27
N VAL A 197 -1.22 -3.40 -12.90
CA VAL A 197 0.08 -2.83 -12.51
C VAL A 197 -0.04 -1.32 -12.43
N GLU A 198 0.71 -0.69 -11.52
CA GLU A 198 0.59 0.73 -11.22
C GLU A 198 -0.87 1.13 -10.96
N GLU A 199 -1.57 0.28 -10.20
CA GLU A 199 -3.00 0.47 -9.97
C GLU A 199 -3.27 1.67 -9.07
N HIS A 200 -3.86 2.72 -9.66
CA HIS A 200 -4.30 3.89 -8.92
C HIS A 200 -5.64 3.63 -8.24
N VAL A 201 -5.62 3.54 -6.91
CA VAL A 201 -6.83 3.32 -6.11
C VAL A 201 -7.13 4.55 -5.27
N TRP A 202 -8.37 5.03 -5.37
CA TRP A 202 -8.88 6.15 -4.58
C TRP A 202 -10.05 5.67 -3.74
N SER A 203 -10.04 6.00 -2.47
CA SER A 203 -11.14 5.69 -1.56
C SER A 203 -11.52 6.92 -0.74
N PRO A 204 -12.52 7.70 -1.20
CA PRO A 204 -13.09 8.78 -0.39
C PRO A 204 -13.65 8.27 0.94
N MET A 205 -14.09 7.01 1.01
CA MET A 205 -14.54 6.38 2.24
C MET A 205 -13.49 6.45 3.35
N TYR A 206 -12.21 6.24 3.01
CA TYR A 206 -11.12 6.27 3.96
C TYR A 206 -10.27 7.55 3.88
N GLY A 207 -10.61 8.48 2.98
CA GLY A 207 -9.78 9.67 2.73
C GLY A 207 -8.38 9.33 2.19
N LEU A 208 -8.24 8.21 1.50
CA LEU A 208 -6.96 7.67 1.07
C LEU A 208 -6.89 7.47 -0.44
N LYS A 209 -5.66 7.58 -0.96
CA LYS A 209 -5.29 7.14 -2.32
C LYS A 209 -3.99 6.36 -2.28
N GLY A 210 -3.80 5.47 -3.24
CA GLY A 210 -2.58 4.68 -3.39
C GLY A 210 -2.25 4.41 -4.84
N ASN A 211 -0.98 4.17 -5.11
CA ASN A 211 -0.48 3.58 -6.33
C ASN A 211 0.18 2.27 -5.96
N ILE A 212 -0.37 1.16 -6.44
CA ILE A 212 0.04 -0.20 -6.07
C ILE A 212 0.87 -0.76 -7.21
N ASP A 213 2.10 -1.20 -6.93
CA ASP A 213 3.04 -1.70 -7.95
C ASP A 213 2.42 -2.80 -8.81
N ALA A 214 1.74 -3.76 -8.17
CA ALA A 214 0.93 -4.76 -8.85
C ALA A 214 -0.22 -5.25 -7.96
N THR A 215 -1.37 -5.48 -8.56
CA THR A 215 -2.50 -6.18 -7.94
C THR A 215 -2.58 -7.57 -8.54
N VAL A 216 -2.44 -8.58 -7.70
CA VAL A 216 -2.36 -9.97 -8.15
C VAL A 216 -3.41 -10.85 -7.49
N GLN A 217 -3.79 -11.91 -8.18
CA GLN A 217 -4.54 -13.01 -7.61
C GLN A 217 -3.58 -14.10 -7.18
N VAL A 218 -3.66 -14.48 -5.91
CA VAL A 218 -2.84 -15.53 -5.34
C VAL A 218 -3.70 -16.71 -4.91
N THR A 219 -3.16 -17.90 -5.06
CA THR A 219 -3.68 -19.12 -4.44
C THR A 219 -2.84 -19.44 -3.22
N MET A 220 -3.50 -19.56 -2.07
CA MET A 220 -2.92 -19.98 -0.80
C MET A 220 -3.41 -21.38 -0.47
N GLN A 221 -2.52 -22.25 -0.05
CA GLN A 221 -2.83 -23.61 0.37
C GLN A 221 -2.24 -23.89 1.75
N ASP A 222 -3.09 -24.29 2.69
CA ASP A 222 -2.75 -24.67 4.05
C ASP A 222 -3.50 -25.95 4.47
N ASP A 223 -3.44 -26.30 5.76
CA ASP A 223 -4.11 -27.47 6.32
C ASP A 223 -5.64 -27.37 6.26
N GLN A 224 -6.20 -26.18 6.06
CA GLN A 224 -7.66 -25.94 5.95
C GLN A 224 -8.15 -26.01 4.50
N GLY A 225 -7.23 -26.07 3.53
CA GLY A 225 -7.55 -26.18 2.12
C GLY A 225 -6.93 -25.08 1.25
N GLU A 226 -7.51 -24.90 0.08
CA GLU A 226 -7.09 -23.91 -0.92
C GLU A 226 -8.03 -22.70 -0.91
N ARG A 227 -7.44 -21.50 -0.94
CA ARG A 227 -8.19 -20.24 -1.05
C ARG A 227 -7.53 -19.31 -2.06
N THR A 228 -8.36 -18.61 -2.81
CA THR A 228 -7.92 -17.60 -3.79
C THR A 228 -8.19 -16.20 -3.27
N LEU A 229 -7.18 -15.33 -3.32
CA LEU A 229 -7.20 -14.01 -2.74
C LEU A 229 -6.71 -12.97 -3.75
N THR A 230 -7.26 -11.76 -3.70
CA THR A 230 -6.72 -10.58 -4.40
C THR A 230 -5.88 -9.79 -3.41
N VAL A 231 -4.62 -9.55 -3.74
CA VAL A 231 -3.66 -8.90 -2.83
C VAL A 231 -2.83 -7.84 -3.54
N PRO A 232 -2.45 -6.76 -2.84
CA PRO A 232 -1.44 -5.84 -3.33
C PRO A 232 -0.07 -6.50 -3.25
N PHE A 233 0.72 -6.28 -4.27
CA PHE A 233 2.11 -6.70 -4.33
C PHE A 233 2.99 -5.46 -4.43
N GLU A 234 3.98 -5.36 -3.57
CA GLU A 234 4.90 -4.23 -3.48
C GLU A 234 6.33 -4.72 -3.56
N VAL A 235 7.07 -4.25 -4.55
CA VAL A 235 8.49 -4.56 -4.73
C VAL A 235 9.32 -3.63 -3.86
N LYS A 236 10.23 -4.15 -3.06
CA LYS A 236 11.16 -3.35 -2.27
C LYS A 236 12.59 -3.77 -2.54
N THR A 237 13.40 -2.81 -2.97
CA THR A 237 14.84 -2.98 -3.16
C THR A 237 15.59 -2.46 -1.95
N GLY A 238 16.51 -3.26 -1.38
CA GLY A 238 17.35 -2.81 -0.26
C GLY A 238 17.53 -3.83 0.86
N LYS A 239 18.32 -3.43 1.88
CA LYS A 239 18.64 -4.31 3.01
C LYS A 239 17.40 -4.62 3.85
N ASN A 240 17.31 -5.87 4.31
CA ASN A 240 16.25 -6.36 5.19
C ASN A 240 16.17 -5.53 6.49
N SER A 241 15.27 -4.56 6.53
CA SER A 241 14.81 -3.99 7.78
C SER A 241 13.29 -4.20 7.85
N SER A 242 12.79 -4.78 8.94
CA SER A 242 11.35 -4.79 9.24
C SER A 242 10.93 -3.36 9.54
N ASN A 243 10.64 -2.59 8.51
CA ASN A 243 10.20 -1.21 8.66
C ASN A 243 8.69 -1.19 8.88
N ALA A 244 8.23 -0.68 10.01
CA ALA A 244 6.82 -0.54 10.33
C ALA A 244 6.05 0.23 9.25
N ALA A 245 6.69 1.18 8.57
CA ALA A 245 6.09 1.92 7.46
C ALA A 245 5.75 1.03 6.27
N HIS A 246 6.60 0.05 5.90
CA HIS A 246 6.28 -0.87 4.81
C HIS A 246 5.10 -1.78 5.14
N VAL A 247 5.04 -2.27 6.39
CA VAL A 247 3.91 -3.06 6.86
C VAL A 247 2.62 -2.24 6.86
N ALA A 248 2.70 -0.99 7.30
CA ALA A 248 1.57 -0.06 7.27
C ALA A 248 1.12 0.25 5.84
N GLN A 249 2.06 0.51 4.92
CA GLN A 249 1.75 0.77 3.50
C GLN A 249 0.96 -0.38 2.88
N THR A 250 1.44 -1.61 3.04
CA THR A 250 0.75 -2.79 2.51
C THR A 250 -0.61 -3.04 3.18
N ALA A 251 -0.75 -2.76 4.48
CA ALA A 251 -2.04 -2.84 5.16
C ALA A 251 -3.03 -1.81 4.61
N LEU A 252 -2.60 -0.57 4.36
CA LEU A 252 -3.42 0.47 3.75
C LEU A 252 -3.81 0.14 2.31
N TYR A 253 -2.91 -0.48 1.54
CA TYR A 253 -3.23 -0.97 0.20
C TYR A 253 -4.28 -2.08 0.22
N ASN A 254 -4.21 -3.01 1.18
CA ASN A 254 -5.28 -3.99 1.38
C ASN A 254 -6.63 -3.32 1.68
N LEU A 255 -6.62 -2.29 2.52
CA LEU A 255 -7.83 -1.51 2.83
C LEU A 255 -8.40 -0.85 1.56
N LEU A 256 -7.56 -0.24 0.74
CA LEU A 256 -7.96 0.36 -0.54
C LEU A 256 -8.54 -0.67 -1.50
N LEU A 257 -7.87 -1.82 -1.68
CA LEU A 257 -8.35 -2.91 -2.53
C LEU A 257 -9.65 -3.52 -2.02
N SER A 258 -9.83 -3.63 -0.69
CA SER A 258 -11.08 -4.13 -0.11
C SER A 258 -12.27 -3.25 -0.46
N ASN A 259 -12.09 -1.94 -0.48
CA ASN A 259 -13.11 -0.99 -0.91
C ASN A 259 -13.44 -1.13 -2.41
N ARG A 260 -12.42 -1.37 -3.25
CA ARG A 260 -12.58 -1.51 -4.70
C ARG A 260 -13.16 -2.87 -5.12
N TYR A 261 -12.67 -3.97 -4.53
CA TYR A 261 -13.02 -5.33 -4.94
C TYR A 261 -14.02 -6.05 -4.02
N GLY A 262 -14.45 -5.40 -2.93
CA GLY A 262 -15.52 -5.89 -2.04
C GLY A 262 -15.14 -7.11 -1.19
N LYS A 263 -13.86 -7.50 -1.13
CA LYS A 263 -13.36 -8.60 -0.29
C LYS A 263 -12.12 -8.14 0.45
N VAL A 264 -12.16 -8.24 1.77
CA VAL A 264 -10.99 -7.97 2.61
C VAL A 264 -10.11 -9.21 2.65
N THR A 265 -8.89 -9.08 2.19
CA THR A 265 -7.86 -10.07 2.44
C THR A 265 -6.68 -9.40 3.11
N LEU A 266 -6.47 -9.71 4.39
CA LEU A 266 -5.39 -9.16 5.22
C LEU A 266 -4.02 -9.81 4.91
N LEU A 267 -3.75 -10.11 3.65
CA LEU A 267 -2.45 -10.59 3.21
C LEU A 267 -1.68 -9.45 2.56
N ALA A 268 -0.57 -9.10 3.17
CA ALA A 268 0.37 -8.12 2.64
C ALA A 268 1.66 -8.84 2.32
N PHE A 269 1.99 -8.94 1.04
CA PHE A 269 3.29 -9.45 0.61
C PHE A 269 4.24 -8.29 0.38
N LEU A 270 5.33 -8.32 1.10
CA LEU A 270 6.50 -7.49 0.91
C LEU A 270 7.58 -8.39 0.36
N GLU A 271 7.77 -8.37 -0.96
CA GLU A 271 8.91 -9.03 -1.56
C GLU A 271 10.11 -8.08 -1.54
N ARG A 272 11.26 -8.60 -1.15
CA ARG A 272 12.50 -7.83 -1.02
C ARG A 272 13.59 -8.50 -1.83
N TYR A 273 14.19 -7.73 -2.68
CA TYR A 273 15.37 -8.08 -3.45
C TYR A 273 16.61 -7.31 -2.98
#